data_a10b8b5c22a1bbc812d05a2812bc0838
#
_entry.id   a10b8b5c22a1bbc812d05a2812bc0838
#
_cell.length_a   1.000
_cell.length_b   1.000
_cell.length_c   1.000
_cell.angle_alpha   90.00
_cell.angle_beta   90.00
_cell.angle_gamma   90.00
#
_symmetry.space_group_name_H-M   'P 1'
#
loop_
_entity.id
_entity.type
_entity.pdbx_description
1 polymer ?
#
loop_
_entity_poly.entity_id
_entity_poly.type
_entity_poly.pdbx_seq_one_letter_code
_entity_poly.pdbx_strand_id
1 'polypeptide(L)' 'MNSKLIDVPSFQRTQRVKFVGGEGIIRNLKFENGTWTYLVEMDLGPAPKFGRVGAETMVLLDWLDLRAV' A
#
# COMPACT_ATOMS: atom_id res chain seq x y z
N MET A 1 12.96 -17.58 17.80
CA MET A 1 12.16 -17.29 17.91
C MET A 1 11.56 -16.19 17.46
N ASN A 2 11.77 -15.33 17.16
CA ASN A 2 11.33 -14.26 16.76
C ASN A 2 10.98 -14.16 15.39
N SER A 3 11.23 -15.08 14.59
CA SER A 3 10.98 -15.00 13.19
C SER A 3 9.52 -14.89 12.90
N LYS A 4 8.70 -15.19 13.85
CA LYS A 4 7.36 -15.07 13.57
C LYS A 4 6.93 -13.69 13.32
N LEU A 5 7.67 -12.71 13.58
CA LEU A 5 7.27 -11.37 13.32
C LEU A 5 7.09 -11.10 11.84
N ILE A 6 7.79 -11.83 10.99
CA ILE A 6 7.65 -11.58 9.57
C ILE A 6 6.41 -12.21 9.00
N ASP A 7 5.70 -13.02 9.75
CA ASP A 7 4.48 -13.61 9.27
C ASP A 7 3.27 -12.73 9.54
N VAL A 8 3.47 -11.62 10.22
CA VAL A 8 2.38 -10.73 10.57
C VAL A 8 2.53 -9.44 9.78
N PRO A 9 1.53 -9.05 9.00
CA PRO A 9 1.66 -7.82 8.22
C PRO A 9 1.70 -6.60 9.13
N SER A 10 2.50 -5.61 8.74
CA SER A 10 2.61 -4.38 9.49
C SER A 10 1.41 -3.47 9.26
N PHE A 11 0.71 -3.67 8.18
CA PHE A 11 -0.42 -2.82 7.81
C PHE A 11 -1.60 -3.69 7.41
N GLN A 12 -2.79 -3.13 7.49
CA GLN A 12 -4.01 -3.87 7.22
C GLN A 12 -4.72 -3.32 6.00
N ARG A 13 -5.60 -4.13 5.44
CA ARG A 13 -6.44 -3.69 4.34
C ARG A 13 -7.27 -2.50 4.81
N THR A 14 -7.47 -1.53 3.96
CA THR A 14 -8.19 -0.28 4.18
C THR A 14 -7.45 0.70 5.09
N GLN A 15 -6.27 0.37 5.55
CA GLN A 15 -5.47 1.30 6.36
C GLN A 15 -4.87 2.39 5.48
N ARG A 16 -4.81 3.61 5.99
CA ARG A 16 -4.23 4.71 5.26
C ARG A 16 -2.75 4.75 5.53
N VAL A 17 -1.94 4.90 4.50
CA VAL A 17 -0.49 4.89 4.61
C VAL A 17 0.14 6.00 3.78
N LYS A 18 1.38 6.35 4.13
CA LYS A 18 2.18 7.29 3.37
C LYS A 18 3.38 6.57 2.79
N PHE A 19 3.86 7.06 1.67
CA PHE A 19 5.05 6.51 1.04
C PHE A 19 5.69 7.60 0.19
N VAL A 20 6.88 7.34 -0.32
CA VAL A 20 7.55 8.29 -1.19
C VAL A 20 6.70 8.40 -2.45
N GLY A 21 6.24 9.56 -2.76
CA GLY A 21 5.37 9.74 -3.91
C GLY A 21 3.94 10.04 -3.54
N GLY A 22 3.55 9.83 -2.28
CA GLY A 22 2.18 10.19 -1.92
C GLY A 22 1.61 9.46 -0.74
N GLU A 23 0.33 9.27 -0.78
CA GLU A 23 -0.43 8.70 0.31
C GLU A 23 -1.58 7.92 -0.31
N GLY A 24 -2.05 6.92 0.36
CA GLY A 24 -3.16 6.13 -0.17
C GLY A 24 -3.71 5.15 0.85
N ILE A 25 -4.52 4.22 0.35
CA ILE A 25 -5.20 3.23 1.18
C ILE A 25 -4.81 1.85 0.70
N ILE A 26 -4.49 0.96 1.63
CA ILE A 26 -4.14 -0.40 1.30
C ILE A 26 -5.38 -1.14 0.82
N ARG A 27 -5.29 -1.70 -0.38
CA ARG A 27 -6.39 -2.45 -0.97
C ARG A 27 -6.18 -3.95 -0.87
N ASN A 28 -4.94 -4.38 -0.83
CA ASN A 28 -4.65 -5.80 -0.71
C ASN A 28 -3.25 -5.99 -0.15
N LEU A 29 -2.96 -7.15 0.37
CA LEU A 29 -1.64 -7.45 0.87
C LEU A 29 -1.33 -8.90 0.57
N LYS A 30 -0.04 -9.22 0.45
CA LYS A 30 0.37 -10.53 0.03
C LYS A 30 1.71 -10.86 0.66
N PHE A 31 1.84 -12.07 1.19
CA PHE A 31 3.09 -12.52 1.78
C PHE A 31 3.80 -13.38 0.74
N GLU A 32 5.00 -12.97 0.39
CA GLU A 32 5.70 -13.65 -0.66
C GLU A 32 7.19 -13.50 -0.44
N ASN A 33 7.94 -14.57 -0.60
CA ASN A 33 9.39 -14.54 -0.43
C ASN A 33 9.83 -13.98 0.92
N GLY A 34 9.09 -14.31 1.96
CA GLY A 34 9.45 -13.90 3.31
C GLY A 34 9.11 -12.48 3.66
N THR A 35 8.36 -11.78 2.83
CA THR A 35 8.02 -10.41 3.12
C THR A 35 6.60 -10.10 2.67
N TRP A 36 6.05 -9.02 3.21
CA TRP A 36 4.71 -8.57 2.84
C TRP A 36 4.80 -7.45 1.83
N THR A 37 4.00 -7.55 0.79
CA THR A 37 3.85 -6.48 -0.18
C THR A 37 2.42 -6.00 -0.14
N TYR A 38 2.22 -4.73 -0.46
CA TYR A 38 0.93 -4.09 -0.29
C TYR A 38 0.52 -3.41 -1.58
N LEU A 39 -0.71 -3.64 -1.98
CA LEU A 39 -1.28 -2.97 -3.14
C LEU A 39 -2.01 -1.75 -2.61
N VAL A 40 -1.52 -0.58 -2.95
CA VAL A 40 -2.02 0.68 -2.41
C VAL A 40 -2.68 1.49 -3.51
N GLU A 41 -3.87 1.97 -3.21
CA GLU A 41 -4.56 2.86 -4.13
C GLU A 41 -4.22 4.28 -3.73
N MET A 42 -3.56 5.02 -4.60
CA MET A 42 -3.05 6.34 -4.29
C MET A 42 -4.12 7.42 -4.29
N ASP A 43 -3.94 8.39 -3.41
CA ASP A 43 -4.77 9.57 -3.40
C ASP A 43 -4.21 10.51 -4.43
N LEU A 44 -4.93 10.75 -5.47
CA LEU A 44 -4.47 11.63 -6.52
C LEU A 44 -5.17 12.99 -6.50
N GLY A 45 -5.92 13.27 -5.45
CA GLY A 45 -6.63 14.53 -5.35
C GLY A 45 -7.88 14.51 -6.21
N PRO A 46 -8.44 15.68 -6.49
CA PRO A 46 -9.66 15.75 -7.27
C PRO A 46 -9.48 15.16 -8.66
N ALA A 47 -10.49 14.52 -9.17
CA ALA A 47 -10.42 13.94 -10.51
C ALA A 47 -10.29 15.04 -11.55
N PRO A 48 -9.47 14.83 -12.57
CA PRO A 48 -9.37 15.80 -13.64
C PRO A 48 -10.64 15.80 -14.49
N LYS A 49 -10.79 16.82 -15.33
CA LYS A 49 -11.96 16.91 -16.15
C LYS A 49 -12.20 15.70 -16.99
N PHE A 50 -11.15 15.06 -17.44
CA PHE A 50 -11.30 13.92 -18.33
C PHE A 50 -11.41 12.60 -17.55
N GLY A 51 -11.42 12.67 -16.25
CA GLY A 51 -11.52 11.47 -15.44
C GLY A 51 -10.20 10.77 -15.27
N ARG A 52 -10.19 9.67 -14.56
CA ARG A 52 -9.00 8.89 -14.30
C ARG A 52 -9.20 7.47 -14.68
N VAL A 53 -8.11 6.84 -15.07
CA VAL A 53 -8.12 5.43 -15.33
C VAL A 53 -7.72 4.75 -14.05
N GLY A 54 -8.54 3.83 -13.57
CA GLY A 54 -8.33 3.24 -12.26
C GLY A 54 -7.00 2.59 -12.05
N ALA A 55 -6.51 1.88 -13.05
CA ALA A 55 -5.26 1.15 -12.88
C ALA A 55 -4.07 2.05 -12.59
N GLU A 56 -4.15 3.27 -13.01
CA GLU A 56 -3.04 4.18 -12.81
C GLU A 56 -2.89 4.66 -11.39
N THR A 57 -3.85 4.36 -10.55
CA THR A 57 -3.78 4.80 -9.17
C THR A 57 -3.26 3.74 -8.24
N MET A 58 -2.92 2.56 -8.74
CA MET A 58 -2.49 1.46 -7.90
C MET A 58 -0.99 1.29 -7.96
N VAL A 59 -0.36 1.09 -6.81
CA VAL A 59 1.07 0.81 -6.75
C VAL A 59 1.31 -0.35 -5.81
N LEU A 60 2.35 -1.11 -6.08
CA LEU A 60 2.72 -2.26 -5.25
C LEU A 60 3.97 -1.87 -4.47
N LEU A 61 3.88 -1.92 -3.15
CA LEU A 61 4.96 -1.45 -2.28
C LEU A 61 5.31 -2.46 -1.21
N ASP A 62 6.56 -2.42 -0.78
CA ASP A 62 7.04 -3.25 0.30
C ASP A 62 6.74 -2.51 1.61
N TRP A 63 6.68 -3.26 2.70
CA TRP A 63 6.39 -2.66 4.00
C TRP A 63 7.43 -1.60 4.40
N LEU A 64 8.66 -1.72 3.91
CA LEU A 64 9.69 -0.76 4.22
C LEU A 64 9.43 0.61 3.59
N ASP A 65 8.61 0.63 2.57
CA ASP A 65 8.31 1.87 1.86
C ASP A 65 7.09 2.59 2.41
N LEU A 66 6.45 2.01 3.40
CA LEU A 66 5.19 2.55 3.92
C LEU A 66 5.30 3.03 5.35
N ARG A 67 4.49 4.02 5.69
CA ARG A 67 4.36 4.49 7.06
C ARG A 67 2.90 4.69 7.35
N ALA A 68 2.50 4.41 8.58
CA ALA A 68 1.12 4.66 8.99
C ALA A 68 0.87 6.16 9.06
N VAL A 69 -0.31 6.56 8.72
CA VAL A 69 -0.71 7.97 8.79
C VAL A 69 -1.18 8.30 10.18
#